data_07c3bf29f56f83e87ff3b4d3540e93ed
#
_entry.id   07c3bf29f56f83e87ff3b4d3540e93ed
#
_cell.length_a   1.000
_cell.length_b   1.000
_cell.length_c   1.000
_cell.angle_alpha   90.00
_cell.angle_beta   90.00
_cell.angle_gamma   90.00
#
_symmetry.space_group_name_H-M   'P 1'
#
loop_
_entity.id
_entity.type
_entity.pdbx_description
1 polymer ?
#
loop_
_entity_poly.entity_id
_entity_poly.type
_entity_poly.pdbx_seq_one_letter_code
_entity_poly.pdbx_strand_id
1 'polypeptide(L)'
;MIKGIDVSKYQGTIDWDKVKADGVEFAIIRGGLGDDLYKQDDAQFERNWTECQRVGIPCTMYFFSYAAAKGGDITSELAHIRRLMKNKTMNSTAPIYIDVENTSGLNWRSISNGEMLEIMKKYKSGLKKIGYEMGIYSSRSAFWNEKMTDPWYEENVSIWVAEYAGRVNFNRPYDIWQYSSAGSVDGIKGKVDMNYVYKNFSIAAPEPKPEPVFEAADVIYTVVKGDTLSSIAKKYGTTYQKLAKYNGIENPNLIHVGQKIKIPGTVQEKPAPASKPEYIVYTVVKGDNLSKIAKRYGTTYPVIAKYNGIKWPYIIRPGQQIKIPQ
;
A
#
# COMPACT_ATOMS: atom_id res chain seq x y z
N MET A 1 4.88 5.00 25.85
CA MET A 1 5.99 4.92 24.86
C MET A 1 5.85 3.56 24.20
N ILE A 2 5.69 3.54 22.90
CA ILE A 2 5.39 2.34 22.11
C ILE A 2 6.69 1.85 21.49
N LYS A 3 7.00 0.55 21.63
CA LYS A 3 8.16 -0.09 20.97
C LYS A 3 7.86 -0.28 19.50
N GLY A 4 8.62 0.38 18.63
CA GLY A 4 8.50 0.28 17.19
C GLY A 4 9.76 -0.24 16.52
N ILE A 5 9.60 -0.74 15.31
CA ILE A 5 10.69 -1.10 14.40
C ILE A 5 10.45 -0.49 13.02
N ASP A 6 11.51 -0.25 12.27
CA ASP A 6 11.37 -0.06 10.85
C ASP A 6 12.16 -1.10 10.06
N VAL A 7 11.57 -1.56 8.95
CA VAL A 7 12.04 -2.73 8.22
C VAL A 7 11.97 -2.55 6.72
N SER A 8 12.82 -3.28 6.03
CA SER A 8 12.90 -3.31 4.58
C SER A 8 13.34 -4.70 4.09
N LYS A 9 13.71 -4.81 2.84
CA LYS A 9 14.28 -6.04 2.27
C LYS A 9 15.56 -6.51 3.00
N TYR A 10 16.24 -5.62 3.72
CA TYR A 10 17.50 -5.95 4.40
C TYR A 10 17.31 -6.85 5.61
N GLN A 11 16.14 -6.89 6.21
CA GLN A 11 15.79 -7.83 7.28
C GLN A 11 15.38 -9.21 6.75
N GLY A 12 15.33 -9.38 5.42
CA GLY A 12 14.97 -10.64 4.79
C GLY A 12 13.55 -11.10 5.12
N THR A 13 13.41 -12.40 5.33
CA THR A 13 12.11 -12.98 5.70
C THR A 13 11.91 -12.90 7.21
N ILE A 14 10.96 -12.09 7.65
CA ILE A 14 10.62 -11.84 9.05
C ILE A 14 9.57 -12.85 9.52
N ASP A 15 9.73 -13.38 10.74
CA ASP A 15 8.71 -14.13 11.46
C ASP A 15 7.90 -13.15 12.34
N TRP A 16 6.81 -12.66 11.80
CA TRP A 16 6.01 -11.62 12.43
C TRP A 16 5.27 -12.09 13.70
N ASP A 17 5.02 -13.40 13.87
CA ASP A 17 4.45 -13.92 15.10
C ASP A 17 5.44 -13.76 16.27
N LYS A 18 6.73 -14.05 16.03
CA LYS A 18 7.79 -13.81 17.01
C LYS A 18 8.03 -12.33 17.28
N VAL A 19 8.04 -11.50 16.23
CA VAL A 19 8.14 -10.03 16.36
C VAL A 19 7.05 -9.50 17.29
N LYS A 20 5.81 -9.96 17.12
CA LYS A 20 4.69 -9.57 17.99
C LYS A 20 4.90 -10.07 19.42
N ALA A 21 5.36 -11.31 19.60
CA ALA A 21 5.62 -11.91 20.90
C ALA A 21 6.78 -11.22 21.65
N ASP A 22 7.77 -10.67 20.91
CA ASP A 22 8.89 -9.86 21.45
C ASP A 22 8.46 -8.44 21.88
N GLY A 23 7.17 -8.14 21.80
CA GLY A 23 6.59 -6.90 22.28
C GLY A 23 6.73 -5.71 21.33
N VAL A 24 6.90 -5.93 20.05
CA VAL A 24 6.79 -4.87 19.03
C VAL A 24 5.32 -4.49 18.85
N GLU A 25 5.04 -3.21 19.00
CA GLU A 25 3.70 -2.64 19.00
C GLU A 25 3.43 -1.73 17.79
N PHE A 26 4.45 -1.38 17.00
CA PHE A 26 4.33 -0.56 15.81
C PHE A 26 5.41 -0.90 14.78
N ALA A 27 5.09 -0.84 13.51
CA ALA A 27 6.04 -1.08 12.43
C ALA A 27 5.96 -0.04 11.31
N ILE A 28 7.12 0.34 10.77
CA ILE A 28 7.24 1.23 9.62
C ILE A 28 7.92 0.43 8.50
N ILE A 29 7.25 0.23 7.40
CA ILE A 29 7.67 -0.73 6.36
C ILE A 29 8.09 0.03 5.11
N ARG A 30 9.30 -0.24 4.60
CA ARG A 30 9.74 0.38 3.34
C ARG A 30 8.88 -0.09 2.19
N GLY A 31 8.23 0.86 1.49
CA GLY A 31 7.51 0.58 0.26
C GLY A 31 8.43 0.48 -0.95
N GLY A 32 9.32 1.44 -1.08
CA GLY A 32 10.23 1.53 -2.22
C GLY A 32 11.09 2.79 -2.16
N LEU A 33 11.66 3.15 -3.29
CA LEU A 33 12.54 4.30 -3.44
C LEU A 33 12.45 4.90 -4.86
N GLY A 34 12.57 6.22 -4.97
CA GLY A 34 12.68 6.94 -6.24
C GLY A 34 11.51 6.73 -7.20
N ASP A 35 11.80 6.71 -8.49
CA ASP A 35 10.80 6.70 -9.57
C ASP A 35 9.87 5.49 -9.57
N ASP A 36 8.71 5.61 -10.25
CA ASP A 36 7.74 4.51 -10.39
C ASP A 36 8.23 3.40 -11.31
N LEU A 37 9.22 2.66 -10.83
CA LEU A 37 9.81 1.51 -11.50
C LEU A 37 9.75 0.28 -10.58
N TYR A 38 9.21 -0.82 -11.05
CA TYR A 38 9.07 -2.06 -10.25
C TYR A 38 10.38 -2.56 -9.62
N LYS A 39 11.53 -2.27 -10.22
CA LYS A 39 12.85 -2.61 -9.64
C LYS A 39 13.21 -1.76 -8.41
N GLN A 40 12.47 -0.70 -8.17
CA GLN A 40 12.63 0.21 -7.04
C GLN A 40 11.64 -0.09 -5.90
N ASP A 41 10.72 -1.03 -6.10
CA ASP A 41 9.89 -1.56 -5.02
C ASP A 41 10.79 -2.28 -3.99
N ASP A 42 10.46 -2.17 -2.73
CA ASP A 42 11.10 -3.02 -1.73
C ASP A 42 10.61 -4.47 -1.91
N ALA A 43 11.54 -5.39 -2.11
CA ALA A 43 11.23 -6.79 -2.43
C ALA A 43 10.45 -7.52 -1.31
N GLN A 44 10.45 -6.99 -0.08
CA GLN A 44 9.73 -7.56 1.06
C GLN A 44 8.48 -6.75 1.43
N PHE A 45 8.17 -5.65 0.74
CA PHE A 45 7.07 -4.77 1.10
C PHE A 45 5.73 -5.50 1.20
N GLU A 46 5.33 -6.18 0.15
CA GLU A 46 4.04 -6.87 0.09
C GLU A 46 3.88 -7.92 1.21
N ARG A 47 4.94 -8.69 1.44
CA ARG A 47 4.97 -9.68 2.48
C ARG A 47 4.92 -9.04 3.87
N ASN A 48 5.80 -8.08 4.13
CA ASN A 48 5.88 -7.43 5.44
C ASN A 48 4.58 -6.68 5.76
N TRP A 49 3.98 -6.02 4.78
CA TRP A 49 2.69 -5.35 4.93
C TRP A 49 1.58 -6.33 5.33
N THR A 50 1.45 -7.42 4.61
CA THR A 50 0.41 -8.43 4.85
C THR A 50 0.58 -9.12 6.19
N GLU A 51 1.79 -9.56 6.49
CA GLU A 51 2.08 -10.32 7.71
C GLU A 51 2.01 -9.45 8.97
N CYS A 52 2.50 -8.22 8.91
CA CYS A 52 2.40 -7.26 10.00
C CYS A 52 0.93 -7.03 10.39
N GLN A 53 0.06 -6.83 9.40
CA GLN A 53 -1.37 -6.68 9.65
C GLN A 53 -2.03 -7.97 10.13
N ARG A 54 -1.62 -9.14 9.61
CA ARG A 54 -2.12 -10.44 10.06
C ARG A 54 -1.93 -10.65 11.56
N VAL A 55 -0.77 -10.28 12.08
CA VAL A 55 -0.50 -10.39 13.52
C VAL A 55 -1.07 -9.23 14.35
N GLY A 56 -1.70 -8.26 13.71
CA GLY A 56 -2.34 -7.11 14.38
C GLY A 56 -1.35 -6.09 14.95
N ILE A 57 -0.18 -5.92 14.32
CA ILE A 57 0.71 -4.79 14.61
C ILE A 57 0.28 -3.60 13.76
N PRO A 58 -0.08 -2.44 14.35
CA PRO A 58 -0.31 -1.21 13.59
C PRO A 58 0.91 -0.85 12.77
N CYS A 59 0.72 -0.53 11.49
CA CYS A 59 1.85 -0.22 10.62
C CYS A 59 1.56 0.93 9.65
N THR A 60 2.66 1.50 9.15
CA THR A 60 2.66 2.46 8.06
C THR A 60 3.79 2.18 7.08
N MET A 61 3.86 2.97 6.02
CA MET A 61 4.90 2.89 5.01
C MET A 61 5.88 4.06 5.12
N TYR A 62 7.17 3.79 4.88
CA TYR A 62 8.11 4.83 4.50
C TYR A 62 8.59 4.67 3.05
N PHE A 63 8.97 5.77 2.45
CA PHE A 63 9.36 5.86 1.06
C PHE A 63 10.64 6.69 0.92
N PHE A 64 11.72 6.10 0.41
CA PHE A 64 12.99 6.77 0.25
C PHE A 64 12.97 7.68 -0.98
N SER A 65 13.07 8.99 -0.76
CA SER A 65 12.95 9.97 -1.82
C SER A 65 14.29 10.28 -2.50
N TYR A 66 14.36 10.10 -3.80
CA TYR A 66 15.44 10.62 -4.63
C TYR A 66 15.24 12.09 -4.99
N ALA A 67 13.99 12.50 -5.21
CA ALA A 67 13.67 13.88 -5.56
C ALA A 67 14.04 14.86 -4.44
N ALA A 68 13.80 14.51 -3.19
CA ALA A 68 14.20 15.32 -2.04
C ALA A 68 15.72 15.36 -1.82
N ALA A 69 16.46 14.41 -2.39
CA ALA A 69 17.91 14.32 -2.21
C ALA A 69 18.74 15.01 -3.30
N LYS A 70 18.16 15.29 -4.47
CA LYS A 70 18.87 15.92 -5.59
C LYS A 70 18.11 17.01 -6.33
N GLY A 71 16.93 17.37 -5.84
CA GLY A 71 15.97 18.19 -6.58
C GLY A 71 15.41 17.43 -7.79
N GLY A 72 14.10 17.46 -7.95
CA GLY A 72 13.48 16.74 -9.06
C GLY A 72 11.97 16.78 -9.01
N ASP A 73 11.36 16.17 -10.02
CA ASP A 73 9.92 16.02 -10.08
C ASP A 73 9.49 14.85 -9.19
N ILE A 74 8.68 15.16 -8.20
CA ILE A 74 8.09 14.17 -7.29
C ILE A 74 6.91 13.42 -7.90
N THR A 75 6.50 13.77 -9.13
CA THR A 75 5.32 13.19 -9.78
C THR A 75 5.45 11.68 -9.94
N SER A 76 6.63 11.22 -10.35
CA SER A 76 6.93 9.79 -10.49
C SER A 76 6.95 9.06 -9.13
N GLU A 77 7.51 9.69 -8.09
CA GLU A 77 7.54 9.11 -6.74
C GLU A 77 6.14 9.04 -6.11
N LEU A 78 5.30 10.05 -6.32
CA LEU A 78 3.89 10.01 -5.91
C LEU A 78 3.09 8.93 -6.65
N ALA A 79 3.37 8.73 -7.94
CA ALA A 79 2.78 7.64 -8.72
C ALA A 79 3.23 6.27 -8.16
N HIS A 80 4.50 6.14 -7.79
CA HIS A 80 5.06 4.94 -7.15
C HIS A 80 4.37 4.64 -5.82
N ILE A 81 4.28 5.61 -4.93
CA ILE A 81 3.57 5.48 -3.65
C ILE A 81 2.10 5.07 -3.88
N ARG A 82 1.41 5.74 -4.81
CA ARG A 82 0.03 5.41 -5.17
C ARG A 82 -0.12 3.98 -5.66
N ARG A 83 0.81 3.49 -6.47
CA ARG A 83 0.82 2.12 -6.98
C ARG A 83 1.04 1.11 -5.86
N LEU A 84 2.02 1.34 -5.00
CA LEU A 84 2.32 0.49 -3.84
C LEU A 84 1.13 0.37 -2.88
N MET A 85 0.44 1.48 -2.65
CA MET A 85 -0.70 1.54 -1.72
C MET A 85 -2.06 1.19 -2.35
N LYS A 86 -2.07 0.86 -3.65
CA LYS A 86 -3.30 0.45 -4.33
C LYS A 86 -3.90 -0.80 -3.69
N ASN A 87 -5.17 -0.73 -3.31
CA ASN A 87 -5.91 -1.79 -2.64
C ASN A 87 -5.37 -2.18 -1.25
N LYS A 88 -4.59 -1.30 -0.62
CA LYS A 88 -4.13 -1.50 0.76
C LYS A 88 -4.90 -0.58 1.70
N THR A 89 -5.28 -1.13 2.83
CA THR A 89 -5.85 -0.37 3.94
C THR A 89 -4.80 -0.27 5.05
N MET A 90 -4.64 0.90 5.62
CA MET A 90 -3.78 1.07 6.79
C MET A 90 -4.56 0.64 8.05
N ASN A 91 -3.88 -0.09 8.92
CA ASN A 91 -4.38 -0.44 10.25
C ASN A 91 -3.85 0.52 11.33
N SER A 92 -3.44 1.71 10.92
CA SER A 92 -2.98 2.80 11.79
C SER A 92 -3.42 4.15 11.23
N THR A 93 -3.41 5.18 12.08
CA THR A 93 -3.61 6.59 11.69
C THR A 93 -2.29 7.29 11.36
N ALA A 94 -1.19 6.55 11.30
CA ALA A 94 0.12 7.10 11.00
C ALA A 94 0.18 7.61 9.55
N PRO A 95 0.93 8.67 9.28
CA PRO A 95 1.15 9.15 7.93
C PRO A 95 2.08 8.21 7.15
N ILE A 96 2.16 8.41 5.83
CA ILE A 96 3.26 7.88 5.03
C ILE A 96 4.48 8.77 5.25
N TYR A 97 5.62 8.17 5.61
CA TYR A 97 6.85 8.91 5.86
C TYR A 97 7.70 9.02 4.59
N ILE A 98 8.04 10.25 4.24
CA ILE A 98 9.06 10.52 3.21
C ILE A 98 10.41 10.50 3.88
N ASP A 99 11.24 9.57 3.47
CA ASP A 99 12.58 9.38 3.98
C ASP A 99 13.57 10.20 3.15
N VAL A 100 14.27 11.11 3.81
CA VAL A 100 15.20 12.06 3.20
C VAL A 100 16.57 11.92 3.82
N GLU A 101 17.46 11.24 3.10
CA GLU A 101 18.81 10.97 3.55
C GLU A 101 19.86 11.27 2.47
N ASN A 102 21.07 11.53 2.92
CA ASN A 102 22.24 11.53 2.04
C ASN A 102 22.72 10.10 1.80
N THR A 103 22.89 9.74 0.54
CA THR A 103 23.58 8.52 0.14
C THR A 103 24.58 8.81 -0.96
N SER A 104 25.37 7.83 -1.35
CA SER A 104 26.29 7.96 -2.48
C SER A 104 25.53 8.40 -3.75
N GLY A 105 25.85 9.58 -4.26
CA GLY A 105 25.20 10.17 -5.44
C GLY A 105 23.91 10.95 -5.18
N LEU A 106 23.43 11.03 -3.93
CA LEU A 106 22.28 11.84 -3.53
C LEU A 106 22.75 12.85 -2.47
N ASN A 107 22.78 14.12 -2.81
CA ASN A 107 23.26 15.18 -1.94
C ASN A 107 22.24 16.32 -1.83
N TRP A 108 21.34 16.20 -0.86
CA TRP A 108 20.35 17.24 -0.57
C TRP A 108 20.96 18.58 -0.15
N ARG A 109 22.25 18.63 0.20
CA ARG A 109 22.92 19.90 0.54
C ARG A 109 22.96 20.89 -0.62
N SER A 110 22.91 20.40 -1.85
CA SER A 110 22.83 21.22 -3.06
C SER A 110 21.45 21.92 -3.21
N ILE A 111 20.43 21.48 -2.52
CA ILE A 111 19.07 22.05 -2.57
C ILE A 111 18.97 23.16 -1.51
N SER A 112 18.46 24.32 -1.85
CA SER A 112 18.23 25.40 -0.89
C SER A 112 17.10 25.02 0.10
N ASN A 113 17.05 25.68 1.28
CA ASN A 113 15.99 25.43 2.26
C ASN A 113 14.60 25.75 1.69
N GLY A 114 14.50 26.82 0.88
CA GLY A 114 13.25 27.19 0.22
C GLY A 114 12.79 26.13 -0.79
N GLU A 115 13.70 25.61 -1.62
CA GLU A 115 13.37 24.55 -2.57
C GLU A 115 12.95 23.24 -1.86
N MET A 116 13.64 22.90 -0.78
CA MET A 116 13.28 21.74 0.04
C MET A 116 11.87 21.89 0.62
N LEU A 117 11.55 23.06 1.15
CA LEU A 117 10.21 23.37 1.67
C LEU A 117 9.15 23.20 0.57
N GLU A 118 9.38 23.71 -0.61
CA GLU A 118 8.43 23.58 -1.73
C GLU A 118 8.28 22.12 -2.20
N ILE A 119 9.35 21.33 -2.21
CA ILE A 119 9.30 19.88 -2.47
C ILE A 119 8.40 19.20 -1.44
N MET A 120 8.57 19.50 -0.14
CA MET A 120 7.79 18.88 0.93
C MET A 120 6.32 19.30 0.90
N LYS A 121 6.02 20.56 0.59
CA LYS A 121 4.64 21.02 0.36
C LYS A 121 3.95 20.30 -0.79
N LYS A 122 4.69 20.05 -1.89
CA LYS A 122 4.18 19.26 -3.00
C LYS A 122 3.91 17.81 -2.61
N TYR A 123 4.81 17.16 -1.84
CA TYR A 123 4.57 15.82 -1.29
C TYR A 123 3.32 15.79 -0.43
N LYS A 124 3.18 16.73 0.53
CA LYS A 124 2.00 16.82 1.38
C LYS A 124 0.72 16.91 0.57
N SER A 125 0.69 17.82 -0.40
CA SER A 125 -0.46 17.98 -1.30
C SER A 125 -0.74 16.72 -2.12
N GLY A 126 0.30 16.09 -2.64
CA GLY A 126 0.20 14.88 -3.45
C GLY A 126 -0.33 13.68 -2.65
N LEU A 127 0.22 13.43 -1.47
CA LEU A 127 -0.24 12.36 -0.57
C LEU A 127 -1.68 12.57 -0.12
N LYS A 128 -2.06 13.81 0.22
CA LYS A 128 -3.45 14.13 0.58
C LYS A 128 -4.44 13.82 -0.55
N LYS A 129 -4.08 14.07 -1.82
CA LYS A 129 -4.91 13.74 -2.98
C LYS A 129 -5.16 12.23 -3.14
N ILE A 130 -4.27 11.40 -2.64
CA ILE A 130 -4.42 9.94 -2.66
C ILE A 130 -4.86 9.36 -1.31
N GLY A 131 -5.29 10.22 -0.37
CA GLY A 131 -5.93 9.83 0.89
C GLY A 131 -5.00 9.61 2.07
N TYR A 132 -3.74 10.08 2.01
CA TYR A 132 -2.77 9.90 3.09
C TYR A 132 -2.26 11.22 3.64
N GLU A 133 -1.98 11.24 4.94
CA GLU A 133 -1.20 12.31 5.57
C GLU A 133 0.30 12.04 5.37
N MET A 134 1.09 13.10 5.54
CA MET A 134 2.53 13.07 5.34
C MET A 134 3.29 13.14 6.66
N GLY A 135 4.30 12.30 6.79
CA GLY A 135 5.39 12.45 7.75
C GLY A 135 6.73 12.60 7.04
N ILE A 136 7.75 12.99 7.78
CA ILE A 136 9.12 13.09 7.27
C ILE A 136 10.06 12.38 8.23
N TYR A 137 10.89 11.49 7.67
CA TYR A 137 12.03 10.90 8.37
C TYR A 137 13.33 11.52 7.91
N SER A 138 14.19 11.85 8.84
CA SER A 138 15.59 12.15 8.58
C SER A 138 16.43 12.20 9.86
N SER A 139 17.76 12.28 9.69
CA SER A 139 18.69 12.42 10.80
C SER A 139 18.61 13.81 11.47
N ARG A 140 18.75 13.86 12.81
CA ARG A 140 18.76 15.11 13.59
C ARG A 140 19.86 16.07 13.14
N SER A 141 21.10 15.56 13.11
CA SER A 141 22.28 16.41 12.98
C SER A 141 22.41 17.07 11.63
N ALA A 142 22.13 16.32 10.58
CA ALA A 142 22.43 16.78 9.22
C ALA A 142 21.24 17.46 8.55
N PHE A 143 20.04 16.95 8.76
CA PHE A 143 18.90 17.38 7.96
C PHE A 143 17.96 18.33 8.74
N TRP A 144 17.48 17.90 9.91
CA TRP A 144 16.55 18.70 10.69
C TRP A 144 17.12 20.04 11.14
N ASN A 145 18.40 20.07 11.54
CA ASN A 145 19.04 21.29 12.01
C ASN A 145 19.51 22.22 10.87
N GLU A 146 19.83 21.69 9.71
CA GLU A 146 20.40 22.47 8.60
C GLU A 146 19.37 22.83 7.54
N LYS A 147 18.42 21.96 7.24
CA LYS A 147 17.51 22.10 6.10
C LYS A 147 16.06 22.37 6.46
N MET A 148 15.53 21.65 7.43
CA MET A 148 14.12 21.76 7.80
C MET A 148 13.90 22.71 8.98
N THR A 149 14.38 23.93 8.83
CA THR A 149 14.32 24.96 9.89
C THR A 149 13.04 25.79 9.88
N ASP A 150 12.24 25.71 8.82
CA ASP A 150 10.99 26.47 8.71
C ASP A 150 9.93 25.92 9.67
N PRO A 151 9.20 26.78 10.43
CA PRO A 151 8.14 26.35 11.34
C PRO A 151 7.04 25.53 10.68
N TRP A 152 6.83 25.67 9.38
CA TRP A 152 5.84 24.89 8.62
C TRP A 152 5.97 23.38 8.86
N TYR A 153 7.19 22.87 9.04
CA TYR A 153 7.39 21.43 9.28
C TYR A 153 6.74 20.96 10.58
N GLU A 154 6.84 21.75 11.64
CA GLU A 154 6.27 21.38 12.94
C GLU A 154 4.74 21.41 12.94
N GLU A 155 4.16 22.35 12.21
CA GLU A 155 2.72 22.54 12.14
C GLU A 155 2.01 21.58 11.17
N ASN A 156 2.73 21.08 10.18
CA ASN A 156 2.11 20.47 9.01
C ASN A 156 2.47 19.00 8.78
N VAL A 157 3.48 18.47 9.45
CA VAL A 157 3.92 17.09 9.22
C VAL A 157 4.22 16.36 10.52
N SER A 158 4.11 15.04 10.50
CA SER A 158 4.60 14.17 11.57
C SER A 158 6.12 14.03 11.44
N ILE A 159 6.85 14.23 12.53
CA ILE A 159 8.31 14.21 12.54
C ILE A 159 8.80 12.86 13.08
N TRP A 160 9.58 12.17 12.28
CA TRP A 160 10.34 10.99 12.67
C TRP A 160 11.83 11.32 12.58
N VAL A 161 12.45 11.46 13.75
CA VAL A 161 13.86 11.87 13.87
C VAL A 161 14.75 10.67 14.17
N ALA A 162 15.86 10.54 13.45
CA ALA A 162 16.92 9.59 13.78
C ALA A 162 18.03 10.26 14.56
N GLU A 163 18.32 9.71 15.73
CA GLU A 163 19.43 10.10 16.58
C GLU A 163 19.87 8.91 17.43
N TYR A 164 21.00 8.31 17.08
CA TYR A 164 21.52 7.12 17.76
C TYR A 164 22.29 7.52 19.02
N ALA A 165 21.57 7.73 20.08
CA ALA A 165 22.11 8.19 21.38
C ALA A 165 21.29 7.61 22.54
N GLY A 166 21.82 7.67 23.74
CA GLY A 166 21.10 7.23 24.94
C GLY A 166 19.90 8.13 25.31
N ARG A 167 19.82 9.30 24.75
CA ARG A 167 18.69 10.23 24.84
C ARG A 167 18.59 11.03 23.55
N VAL A 168 17.37 11.43 23.20
CA VAL A 168 17.15 12.36 22.10
C VAL A 168 17.51 13.80 22.54
N ASN A 169 18.31 14.48 21.71
CA ASN A 169 18.65 15.88 21.91
C ASN A 169 17.98 16.81 20.89
N PHE A 170 17.07 16.28 20.10
CA PHE A 170 16.22 17.05 19.21
C PHE A 170 15.26 17.90 20.04
N ASN A 171 15.33 19.22 19.89
CA ASN A 171 14.64 20.19 20.73
C ASN A 171 13.33 20.73 20.15
N ARG A 172 12.82 20.07 19.12
CA ARG A 172 11.56 20.39 18.45
C ARG A 172 10.54 19.26 18.66
N PRO A 173 9.24 19.50 18.47
CA PRO A 173 8.23 18.43 18.50
C PRO A 173 8.56 17.28 17.55
N TYR A 174 8.40 16.06 17.98
CA TYR A 174 8.54 14.86 17.14
C TYR A 174 7.57 13.78 17.62
N ASP A 175 7.16 12.91 16.71
CA ASP A 175 6.23 11.82 16.96
C ASP A 175 6.95 10.47 17.14
N ILE A 176 8.07 10.29 16.43
CA ILE A 176 8.87 9.06 16.45
C ILE A 176 10.36 9.41 16.59
N TRP A 177 11.06 8.64 17.41
CA TRP A 177 12.50 8.67 17.54
C TRP A 177 13.10 7.32 17.19
N GLN A 178 13.89 7.26 16.11
CA GLN A 178 14.74 6.11 15.81
C GLN A 178 16.02 6.23 16.62
N TYR A 179 16.15 5.39 17.64
CA TYR A 179 17.24 5.51 18.62
C TYR A 179 18.40 4.55 18.34
N SER A 180 18.23 3.55 17.49
CA SER A 180 19.25 2.56 17.16
C SER A 180 19.04 1.96 15.78
N SER A 181 20.13 1.74 15.05
CA SER A 181 20.18 0.95 13.81
C SER A 181 20.78 -0.45 14.03
N ALA A 182 20.90 -0.89 15.27
CA ALA A 182 21.59 -2.12 15.63
C ALA A 182 20.83 -2.95 16.67
N GLY A 183 19.50 -2.81 16.72
CA GLY A 183 18.65 -3.56 17.61
C GLY A 183 18.56 -5.05 17.25
N SER A 184 18.01 -5.83 18.17
CA SER A 184 17.68 -7.24 17.98
C SER A 184 16.23 -7.46 18.40
N VAL A 185 15.49 -8.19 17.57
CA VAL A 185 14.09 -8.55 17.80
C VAL A 185 13.91 -9.99 17.38
N ASP A 186 13.27 -10.80 18.21
CA ASP A 186 12.94 -12.17 17.87
C ASP A 186 12.10 -12.23 16.59
N GLY A 187 12.45 -13.17 15.69
CA GLY A 187 11.81 -13.26 14.38
C GLY A 187 12.52 -12.50 13.26
N ILE A 188 13.51 -11.65 13.59
CA ILE A 188 14.34 -10.93 12.61
C ILE A 188 15.78 -11.44 12.68
N LYS A 189 16.33 -11.84 11.54
CA LYS A 189 17.74 -12.22 11.45
C LYS A 189 18.63 -11.00 11.29
N GLY A 190 19.56 -10.79 12.23
CA GLY A 190 20.50 -9.67 12.18
C GLY A 190 19.96 -8.43 12.85
N LYS A 191 20.46 -7.27 12.40
CA LYS A 191 20.14 -5.98 12.99
C LYS A 191 18.83 -5.41 12.44
N VAL A 192 18.11 -4.69 13.30
CA VAL A 192 16.89 -3.98 12.94
C VAL A 192 16.90 -2.59 13.56
N ASP A 193 16.31 -1.64 12.88
CA ASP A 193 16.16 -0.27 13.35
C ASP A 193 15.05 -0.21 14.40
N MET A 194 15.37 0.44 15.53
CA MET A 194 14.53 0.50 16.72
C MET A 194 14.00 1.89 16.94
N ASN A 195 12.72 1.96 17.24
CA ASN A 195 12.00 3.21 17.39
C ASN A 195 11.24 3.30 18.71
N TYR A 196 11.18 4.52 19.28
CA TYR A 196 10.16 4.91 20.24
C TYR A 196 9.10 5.76 19.56
N VAL A 197 7.85 5.29 19.60
CA VAL A 197 6.70 6.00 19.05
C VAL A 197 5.97 6.68 20.22
N TYR A 198 5.90 8.01 20.19
CA TYR A 198 5.32 8.83 21.24
C TYR A 198 3.87 9.18 20.97
N LYS A 199 3.52 9.36 19.70
CA LYS A 199 2.16 9.58 19.26
C LYS A 199 1.42 8.26 19.12
N ASN A 200 0.24 8.18 19.67
CA ASN A 200 -0.60 7.00 19.46
C ASN A 200 -1.20 7.02 18.05
N PHE A 201 -0.66 6.19 17.19
CA PHE A 201 -1.16 5.96 15.83
C PHE A 201 -2.09 4.74 15.73
N SER A 202 -2.41 4.10 16.84
CA SER A 202 -3.38 3.01 16.81
C SER A 202 -4.71 3.56 16.33
N ILE A 203 -5.30 2.92 15.33
CA ILE A 203 -6.73 3.02 15.15
C ILE A 203 -7.29 2.38 16.43
N ALA A 204 -7.91 3.15 17.30
CA ALA A 204 -8.85 2.57 18.26
C ALA A 204 -9.70 1.61 17.45
N ALA A 205 -9.74 0.30 17.84
CA ALA A 205 -10.47 -0.70 17.06
C ALA A 205 -11.74 -0.01 16.55
N PRO A 206 -11.96 0.09 15.23
CA PRO A 206 -12.99 0.96 14.75
C PRO A 206 -14.22 0.57 15.52
N GLU A 207 -14.75 1.48 16.35
CA GLU A 207 -16.17 1.41 16.65
C GLU A 207 -16.76 1.26 15.27
N PRO A 208 -17.56 0.20 15.01
CA PRO A 208 -18.06 -0.06 13.68
C PRO A 208 -18.57 1.29 13.18
N LYS A 209 -17.78 1.91 12.31
CA LYS A 209 -18.13 3.22 11.76
C LYS A 209 -19.52 2.99 11.26
N PRO A 210 -20.55 3.72 11.71
CA PRO A 210 -21.85 3.55 11.11
C PRO A 210 -21.53 3.70 9.62
N GLU A 211 -21.67 2.58 8.90
CA GLU A 211 -21.49 2.61 7.43
C GLU A 211 -22.29 3.82 6.99
N PRO A 212 -21.71 4.73 6.17
CA PRO A 212 -22.51 5.84 5.69
C PRO A 212 -23.78 5.20 5.18
N VAL A 213 -24.89 5.49 5.83
CA VAL A 213 -26.20 5.04 5.41
C VAL A 213 -26.48 5.83 4.14
N PHE A 214 -25.85 5.40 3.04
CA PHE A 214 -26.41 5.65 1.74
C PHE A 214 -27.64 4.73 1.72
N GLU A 215 -28.81 5.30 1.91
CA GLU A 215 -30.06 4.65 1.57
C GLU A 215 -30.04 4.39 0.05
N ALA A 216 -29.25 3.42 -0.38
CA ALA A 216 -29.40 2.86 -1.70
C ALA A 216 -30.70 2.05 -1.62
N ALA A 217 -31.69 2.48 -2.35
CA ALA A 217 -32.98 1.81 -2.41
C ALA A 217 -32.80 0.31 -2.64
N ASP A 218 -33.46 -0.52 -1.84
CA ASP A 218 -33.42 -1.97 -2.00
C ASP A 218 -33.72 -2.37 -3.44
N VAL A 219 -32.88 -3.23 -4.01
CA VAL A 219 -33.21 -3.87 -5.28
C VAL A 219 -34.19 -5.00 -5.02
N ILE A 220 -35.36 -4.93 -5.59
CA ILE A 220 -36.35 -6.02 -5.49
C ILE A 220 -36.12 -7.02 -6.61
N TYR A 221 -35.66 -8.21 -6.24
CA TYR A 221 -35.49 -9.32 -7.15
C TYR A 221 -36.72 -10.23 -7.11
N THR A 222 -37.30 -10.59 -8.26
CA THR A 222 -38.41 -11.55 -8.33
C THR A 222 -37.81 -12.94 -8.70
N VAL A 223 -38.05 -13.90 -7.82
CA VAL A 223 -37.57 -15.29 -7.98
C VAL A 223 -38.16 -15.90 -9.24
N VAL A 224 -37.29 -16.49 -10.08
CA VAL A 224 -37.69 -17.22 -11.29
C VAL A 224 -37.40 -18.72 -11.15
N LYS A 225 -37.97 -19.53 -12.04
CA LYS A 225 -37.80 -20.99 -12.01
C LYS A 225 -36.34 -21.38 -12.07
N GLY A 226 -35.85 -22.14 -11.11
CA GLY A 226 -34.46 -22.60 -10.99
C GLY A 226 -33.59 -21.78 -10.07
N ASP A 227 -34.12 -20.67 -9.51
CA ASP A 227 -33.38 -19.91 -8.51
C ASP A 227 -33.31 -20.63 -7.17
N THR A 228 -32.20 -20.39 -6.49
CA THR A 228 -32.01 -20.65 -5.06
C THR A 228 -31.56 -19.36 -4.36
N LEU A 229 -31.83 -19.25 -3.06
CA LEU A 229 -31.36 -18.08 -2.32
C LEU A 229 -29.83 -17.91 -2.41
N SER A 230 -29.10 -19.01 -2.53
CA SER A 230 -27.64 -19.02 -2.73
C SER A 230 -27.22 -18.47 -4.10
N SER A 231 -27.95 -18.86 -5.19
CA SER A 231 -27.64 -18.33 -6.51
C SER A 231 -27.95 -16.84 -6.61
N ILE A 232 -29.05 -16.40 -6.02
CA ILE A 232 -29.42 -14.98 -5.94
C ILE A 232 -28.38 -14.21 -5.14
N ALA A 233 -28.00 -14.69 -3.94
CA ALA A 233 -26.99 -14.06 -3.11
C ALA A 233 -25.64 -13.92 -3.84
N LYS A 234 -25.18 -14.95 -4.52
CA LYS A 234 -23.96 -14.93 -5.34
C LYS A 234 -24.03 -13.89 -6.46
N LYS A 235 -25.17 -13.78 -7.13
CA LYS A 235 -25.40 -12.79 -8.21
C LYS A 235 -25.26 -11.35 -7.71
N TYR A 236 -25.63 -11.09 -6.47
CA TYR A 236 -25.59 -9.75 -5.85
C TYR A 236 -24.45 -9.56 -4.83
N GLY A 237 -23.42 -10.42 -4.85
CA GLY A 237 -22.22 -10.24 -4.03
C GLY A 237 -22.43 -10.38 -2.52
N THR A 238 -23.48 -11.10 -2.10
CA THR A 238 -23.80 -11.33 -0.70
C THR A 238 -23.88 -12.82 -0.35
N THR A 239 -24.26 -13.16 0.87
CA THR A 239 -24.45 -14.55 1.30
C THR A 239 -25.94 -14.86 1.50
N TYR A 240 -26.34 -16.12 1.29
CA TYR A 240 -27.73 -16.52 1.46
C TYR A 240 -28.21 -16.31 2.91
N GLN A 241 -27.33 -16.45 3.91
CA GLN A 241 -27.67 -16.20 5.31
C GLN A 241 -28.04 -14.74 5.56
N LYS A 242 -27.23 -13.81 5.02
CA LYS A 242 -27.54 -12.37 5.10
C LYS A 242 -28.84 -12.05 4.38
N LEU A 243 -29.05 -12.63 3.20
CA LEU A 243 -30.23 -12.40 2.39
C LEU A 243 -31.51 -12.97 3.06
N ALA A 244 -31.41 -14.16 3.64
CA ALA A 244 -32.49 -14.78 4.39
C ALA A 244 -32.87 -13.91 5.60
N LYS A 245 -31.88 -13.50 6.40
CA LYS A 245 -32.12 -12.66 7.58
C LYS A 245 -32.76 -11.32 7.21
N TYR A 246 -32.29 -10.68 6.14
CA TYR A 246 -32.79 -9.38 5.67
C TYR A 246 -34.26 -9.45 5.19
N ASN A 247 -34.67 -10.61 4.65
CA ASN A 247 -35.99 -10.84 4.11
C ASN A 247 -36.94 -11.59 5.08
N GLY A 248 -36.51 -11.90 6.30
CA GLY A 248 -37.29 -12.69 7.25
C GLY A 248 -37.58 -14.11 6.77
N ILE A 249 -36.67 -14.71 5.95
CA ILE A 249 -36.85 -16.06 5.41
C ILE A 249 -36.30 -17.05 6.42
N GLU A 250 -37.20 -17.76 7.12
CA GLU A 250 -36.82 -18.74 8.15
C GLU A 250 -36.13 -19.96 7.56
N ASN A 251 -36.60 -20.45 6.42
CA ASN A 251 -35.98 -21.58 5.72
C ASN A 251 -35.35 -21.12 4.40
N PRO A 252 -34.00 -20.94 4.35
CA PRO A 252 -33.30 -20.47 3.15
C PRO A 252 -33.43 -21.39 1.94
N ASN A 253 -33.82 -22.64 2.14
CA ASN A 253 -34.01 -23.62 1.06
C ASN A 253 -35.43 -23.56 0.44
N LEU A 254 -36.29 -22.72 1.00
CA LEU A 254 -37.69 -22.64 0.56
C LEU A 254 -38.00 -21.22 0.08
N ILE A 255 -37.78 -20.99 -1.23
CA ILE A 255 -38.21 -19.77 -1.92
C ILE A 255 -39.14 -20.17 -3.09
N HIS A 256 -40.08 -19.32 -3.46
CA HIS A 256 -41.07 -19.62 -4.47
C HIS A 256 -40.92 -18.73 -5.71
N VAL A 257 -41.20 -19.28 -6.89
CA VAL A 257 -41.26 -18.49 -8.12
C VAL A 257 -42.29 -17.36 -7.95
N GLY A 258 -41.90 -16.14 -8.29
CA GLY A 258 -42.66 -14.94 -8.09
C GLY A 258 -42.47 -14.27 -6.70
N GLN A 259 -41.77 -14.91 -5.77
CA GLN A 259 -41.41 -14.29 -4.49
C GLN A 259 -40.50 -13.10 -4.72
N LYS A 260 -40.79 -11.98 -4.02
CA LYS A 260 -39.95 -10.79 -4.05
C LYS A 260 -38.91 -10.87 -2.94
N ILE A 261 -37.62 -10.86 -3.31
CA ILE A 261 -36.52 -10.83 -2.39
C ILE A 261 -35.92 -9.41 -2.42
N LYS A 262 -35.92 -8.77 -1.26
CA LYS A 262 -35.23 -7.48 -1.07
C LYS A 262 -33.72 -7.76 -0.98
N ILE A 263 -32.97 -7.23 -1.92
CA ILE A 263 -31.50 -7.25 -1.91
C ILE A 263 -31.09 -5.93 -1.26
N PRO A 264 -30.48 -5.94 -0.06
CA PRO A 264 -30.01 -4.72 0.55
C PRO A 264 -29.10 -4.00 -0.45
N GLY A 265 -29.31 -2.71 -0.63
CA GLY A 265 -28.58 -1.91 -1.58
C GLY A 265 -27.07 -2.06 -1.36
N THR A 266 -26.50 -3.09 -1.94
CA THR A 266 -25.08 -3.10 -2.23
C THR A 266 -24.89 -2.00 -3.24
N VAL A 267 -23.94 -1.10 -3.01
CA VAL A 267 -23.44 -0.26 -4.08
C VAL A 267 -23.03 -1.24 -5.18
N GLN A 268 -23.95 -1.52 -6.11
CA GLN A 268 -23.51 -2.02 -7.40
C GLN A 268 -22.63 -0.89 -7.90
N GLU A 269 -21.32 -1.14 -7.93
CA GLU A 269 -20.54 -0.49 -8.95
C GLU A 269 -21.40 -0.64 -10.22
N LYS A 270 -22.00 0.49 -10.65
CA LYS A 270 -22.49 0.64 -12.02
C LYS A 270 -21.46 -0.06 -12.85
N PRO A 271 -21.77 -1.07 -13.70
CA PRO A 271 -20.78 -1.71 -14.50
C PRO A 271 -19.95 -0.58 -15.09
N ALA A 272 -18.71 -0.48 -14.64
CA ALA A 272 -17.80 0.52 -15.14
C ALA A 272 -17.87 0.37 -16.66
N PRO A 273 -17.96 1.43 -17.44
CA PRO A 273 -18.00 1.34 -18.88
C PRO A 273 -16.85 0.41 -19.22
N ALA A 274 -17.15 -0.71 -19.85
CA ALA A 274 -16.34 -1.93 -20.00
C ALA A 274 -14.85 -1.60 -19.84
N SER A 275 -14.28 -1.93 -18.70
CA SER A 275 -12.85 -1.73 -18.45
C SER A 275 -12.14 -2.31 -19.65
N LYS A 276 -11.24 -1.56 -20.29
CA LYS A 276 -10.36 -2.11 -21.29
C LYS A 276 -9.87 -3.45 -20.75
N PRO A 277 -10.00 -4.55 -21.52
CA PRO A 277 -9.65 -5.86 -21.00
C PRO A 277 -8.25 -5.78 -20.38
N GLU A 278 -8.08 -6.32 -19.20
CA GLU A 278 -6.82 -6.33 -18.42
C GLU A 278 -5.65 -6.90 -19.25
N TYR A 279 -5.96 -7.53 -20.36
CA TYR A 279 -5.02 -8.06 -21.34
C TYR A 279 -5.64 -8.09 -22.75
N ILE A 280 -4.76 -8.03 -23.75
CA ILE A 280 -5.10 -8.31 -25.14
C ILE A 280 -4.75 -9.78 -25.43
N VAL A 281 -5.62 -10.54 -26.07
CA VAL A 281 -5.28 -11.86 -26.60
C VAL A 281 -4.62 -11.68 -27.96
N TYR A 282 -3.36 -12.11 -28.08
CA TYR A 282 -2.59 -12.06 -29.31
C TYR A 282 -2.32 -13.47 -29.82
N THR A 283 -2.62 -13.72 -31.10
CA THR A 283 -2.28 -14.99 -31.78
C THR A 283 -0.91 -14.84 -32.42
N VAL A 284 0.04 -15.64 -31.97
CA VAL A 284 1.41 -15.66 -32.50
C VAL A 284 1.44 -16.04 -33.98
N VAL A 285 2.14 -15.27 -34.80
CA VAL A 285 2.32 -15.54 -36.22
C VAL A 285 3.76 -15.95 -36.51
N LYS A 286 3.97 -16.54 -37.70
CA LYS A 286 5.30 -17.00 -38.17
C LYS A 286 6.30 -15.82 -38.13
N GLY A 287 7.44 -16.00 -37.47
CA GLY A 287 8.48 -14.98 -37.30
C GLY A 287 8.37 -14.10 -36.07
N ASP A 288 7.36 -14.31 -35.23
CA ASP A 288 7.24 -13.67 -33.94
C ASP A 288 8.22 -14.24 -32.90
N ASN A 289 8.60 -13.38 -32.00
CA ASN A 289 9.18 -13.74 -30.70
C ASN A 289 8.64 -12.79 -29.64
N LEU A 290 8.76 -13.18 -28.36
CA LEU A 290 8.19 -12.39 -27.26
C LEU A 290 8.72 -10.96 -27.20
N SER A 291 9.98 -10.72 -27.59
CA SER A 291 10.57 -9.37 -27.59
C SER A 291 9.95 -8.46 -28.66
N LYS A 292 9.70 -8.99 -29.87
CA LYS A 292 9.02 -8.22 -30.93
C LYS A 292 7.58 -7.91 -30.56
N ILE A 293 6.88 -8.89 -29.98
CA ILE A 293 5.50 -8.72 -29.50
C ILE A 293 5.47 -7.69 -28.39
N ALA A 294 6.34 -7.81 -27.38
CA ALA A 294 6.44 -6.87 -26.27
C ALA A 294 6.66 -5.43 -26.75
N LYS A 295 7.59 -5.22 -27.68
CA LYS A 295 7.85 -3.90 -28.28
C LYS A 295 6.61 -3.31 -28.96
N ARG A 296 5.84 -4.13 -29.68
CA ARG A 296 4.60 -3.71 -30.37
C ARG A 296 3.52 -3.21 -29.41
N TYR A 297 3.46 -3.79 -28.22
CA TYR A 297 2.44 -3.49 -27.21
C TYR A 297 2.94 -2.66 -26.04
N GLY A 298 4.13 -2.04 -26.13
CA GLY A 298 4.66 -1.14 -25.11
C GLY A 298 5.02 -1.80 -23.77
N THR A 299 5.31 -3.10 -23.79
CA THR A 299 5.65 -3.90 -22.62
C THR A 299 7.02 -4.60 -22.80
N THR A 300 7.38 -5.52 -21.90
CA THR A 300 8.63 -6.28 -21.97
C THR A 300 8.37 -7.78 -22.10
N TYR A 301 9.27 -8.53 -22.75
CA TYR A 301 9.11 -9.97 -22.92
C TYR A 301 9.03 -10.75 -21.60
N PRO A 302 9.74 -10.37 -20.50
CA PRO A 302 9.59 -11.06 -19.24
C PRO A 302 8.19 -10.90 -18.64
N VAL A 303 7.56 -9.74 -18.82
CA VAL A 303 6.19 -9.49 -18.38
C VAL A 303 5.21 -10.41 -19.11
N ILE A 304 5.30 -10.46 -20.44
CA ILE A 304 4.45 -11.39 -21.24
C ILE A 304 4.71 -12.84 -20.85
N ALA A 305 5.98 -13.24 -20.72
CA ALA A 305 6.35 -14.61 -20.36
C ALA A 305 5.76 -15.01 -18.99
N LYS A 306 5.95 -14.18 -17.98
CA LYS A 306 5.43 -14.40 -16.63
C LYS A 306 3.89 -14.50 -16.62
N TYR A 307 3.22 -13.57 -17.31
CA TYR A 307 1.76 -13.51 -17.34
C TYR A 307 1.13 -14.75 -18.00
N ASN A 308 1.86 -15.36 -18.94
CA ASN A 308 1.42 -16.57 -19.67
C ASN A 308 2.05 -17.87 -19.16
N GLY A 309 2.84 -17.85 -18.09
CA GLY A 309 3.53 -19.04 -17.58
C GLY A 309 4.59 -19.62 -18.54
N ILE A 310 5.10 -18.82 -19.48
CA ILE A 310 6.11 -19.24 -20.46
C ILE A 310 7.48 -19.23 -19.80
N LYS A 311 8.06 -20.43 -19.61
CA LYS A 311 9.36 -20.63 -18.98
C LYS A 311 10.51 -20.48 -20.01
N TRP A 312 11.72 -20.22 -19.49
CA TRP A 312 12.93 -20.29 -20.33
C TRP A 312 13.01 -21.63 -21.06
N PRO A 313 13.34 -21.67 -22.37
CA PRO A 313 13.91 -20.63 -23.24
C PRO A 313 12.87 -19.72 -23.96
N TYR A 314 11.70 -19.49 -23.40
CA TYR A 314 10.68 -18.53 -23.86
C TYR A 314 10.17 -18.78 -25.28
N ILE A 315 10.03 -20.06 -25.65
CA ILE A 315 9.59 -20.48 -26.99
C ILE A 315 8.09 -20.26 -27.12
N ILE A 316 7.70 -19.59 -28.19
CA ILE A 316 6.31 -19.45 -28.64
C ILE A 316 6.16 -20.03 -30.07
N ARG A 317 4.96 -20.47 -30.44
CA ARG A 317 4.70 -21.13 -31.73
C ARG A 317 3.61 -20.40 -32.50
N PRO A 318 3.69 -20.33 -33.82
CA PRO A 318 2.58 -19.81 -34.63
C PRO A 318 1.25 -20.50 -34.27
N GLY A 319 0.19 -19.70 -34.15
CA GLY A 319 -1.14 -20.16 -33.71
C GLY A 319 -1.33 -20.17 -32.20
N GLN A 320 -0.27 -20.03 -31.38
CA GLN A 320 -0.39 -19.94 -29.94
C GLN A 320 -1.06 -18.62 -29.54
N GLN A 321 -2.07 -18.70 -28.69
CA GLN A 321 -2.65 -17.50 -28.06
C GLN A 321 -1.89 -17.13 -26.80
N ILE A 322 -1.48 -15.87 -26.71
CA ILE A 322 -0.83 -15.29 -25.53
C ILE A 322 -1.59 -14.04 -25.07
N LYS A 323 -1.65 -13.86 -23.77
CA LYS A 323 -2.27 -12.69 -23.13
C LYS A 323 -1.21 -11.63 -22.93
N ILE A 324 -1.48 -10.44 -23.41
CA ILE A 324 -0.59 -9.28 -23.28
C ILE A 324 -1.23 -8.32 -22.27
N PRO A 325 -0.69 -8.19 -21.04
CA PRO A 325 -1.24 -7.29 -20.04
C PRO A 325 -1.17 -5.83 -20.52
N GLN A 326 -2.22 -5.07 -20.21
CA GLN A 326 -2.35 -3.64 -20.56
C GLN A 326 -2.01 -2.75 -19.39
#